data_b1e30c4e3683b32138d8b8d95722c205
#
_entry.id   b1e30c4e3683b32138d8b8d95722c205
#
_cell.length_a   1.000
_cell.length_b   1.000
_cell.length_c   1.000
_cell.angle_alpha   90.00
_cell.angle_beta   90.00
_cell.angle_gamma   90.00
#
_symmetry.space_group_name_H-M   'P 1'
#
loop_
_entity.id
_entity.type
_entity.pdbx_description
1 polymer ?
#
loop_
_entity_poly.entity_id
_entity_poly.type
_entity_poly.pdbx_seq_one_letter_code
_entity_poly.pdbx_strand_id
1 'polypeptide(L)'
;MAKLVIIRGNSGSGKSSLTKKLQAHYGRGTLLIAQDTIRRDMLKEKVEPGNLSIDLTESLACFGYEHDFLVLVEGFYETDIYCHMLERLRTLFGPQTLAYYYDLTFEEAVRHHQTRSKKVDFSPADMKRWWKECDFLGWEVATFTDQDSLEDAFQENSKK
;
A
#
# COMPACT_ATOMS: atom_id res chain seq x y z
N MET A 1 14.67 13.61 8.46
CA MET A 1 14.49 13.53 7.01
C MET A 1 13.29 12.65 6.68
N ALA A 2 12.37 13.15 5.88
CA ALA A 2 11.17 12.42 5.49
C ALA A 2 11.51 11.13 4.74
N LYS A 3 10.72 10.09 4.98
CA LYS A 3 10.91 8.78 4.35
C LYS A 3 9.57 8.30 3.81
N LEU A 4 9.60 7.65 2.66
CA LEU A 4 8.41 7.08 2.02
C LEU A 4 8.53 5.57 1.94
N VAL A 5 7.53 4.87 2.45
CA VAL A 5 7.41 3.41 2.31
C VAL A 5 6.11 3.12 1.56
N ILE A 6 6.22 2.50 0.40
CA ILE A 6 5.07 2.13 -0.43
C ILE A 6 4.89 0.62 -0.31
N ILE A 7 3.70 0.20 0.08
CA ILE A 7 3.35 -1.22 0.21
C ILE A 7 2.14 -1.50 -0.66
N ARG A 8 2.36 -2.26 -1.73
CA ARG A 8 1.36 -2.56 -2.75
C ARG A 8 1.09 -4.05 -2.83
N GLY A 9 0.02 -4.38 -3.50
CA GLY A 9 -0.38 -5.76 -3.78
C GLY A 9 -1.88 -5.89 -3.86
N ASN A 10 -2.34 -7.05 -4.33
CA ASN A 10 -3.77 -7.35 -4.46
C ASN A 10 -4.45 -7.38 -3.09
N SER A 11 -5.77 -7.28 -3.11
CA SER A 11 -6.60 -7.36 -1.90
C SER A 11 -6.36 -8.69 -1.15
N GLY A 12 -6.40 -8.64 0.17
CA GLY A 12 -6.22 -9.84 1.00
C GLY A 12 -4.78 -10.24 1.23
N SER A 13 -3.80 -9.41 0.81
CA SER A 13 -2.38 -9.77 0.90
C SER A 13 -1.73 -9.49 2.27
N GLY A 14 -2.39 -8.72 3.15
CA GLY A 14 -1.83 -8.40 4.46
C GLY A 14 -1.21 -7.01 4.58
N LYS A 15 -1.34 -6.18 3.54
CA LYS A 15 -0.77 -4.82 3.53
C LYS A 15 -1.21 -3.97 4.70
N SER A 16 -2.51 -3.96 4.99
CA SER A 16 -3.07 -3.13 6.08
C SER A 16 -2.55 -3.54 7.44
N SER A 17 -2.39 -4.84 7.68
CA SER A 17 -1.85 -5.35 8.95
C SER A 17 -0.40 -4.91 9.13
N LEU A 18 0.41 -4.97 8.08
CA LEU A 18 1.81 -4.55 8.12
C LEU A 18 1.92 -3.05 8.39
N THR A 19 1.18 -2.23 7.66
CA THR A 19 1.29 -0.77 7.82
C THR A 19 0.82 -0.29 9.17
N LYS A 20 -0.24 -0.91 9.72
CA LYS A 20 -0.70 -0.59 11.07
C LYS A 20 0.35 -0.96 12.12
N LYS A 21 1.01 -2.10 11.94
CA LYS A 21 2.09 -2.53 12.84
C LYS A 21 3.27 -1.56 12.76
N LEU A 22 3.66 -1.14 11.57
CA LEU A 22 4.72 -0.15 11.38
C LEU A 22 4.36 1.19 12.02
N GLN A 23 3.14 1.67 11.82
CA GLN A 23 2.69 2.92 12.41
C GLN A 23 2.71 2.86 13.93
N ALA A 24 2.24 1.75 14.51
CA ALA A 24 2.26 1.56 15.95
C ALA A 24 3.70 1.53 16.51
N HIS A 25 4.62 0.93 15.76
CA HIS A 25 6.01 0.83 16.16
C HIS A 25 6.70 2.20 16.16
N TYR A 26 6.54 2.98 15.09
CA TYR A 26 7.22 4.27 14.97
C TYR A 26 6.48 5.41 15.68
N GLY A 27 5.18 5.29 15.86
CA GLY A 27 4.36 6.22 16.62
C GLY A 27 4.23 7.60 15.99
N ARG A 28 4.36 8.63 16.79
CA ARG A 28 4.19 10.02 16.36
C ARG A 28 5.17 10.37 15.24
N GLY A 29 4.68 11.09 14.23
CA GLY A 29 5.48 11.42 13.05
C GLY A 29 5.39 10.37 11.95
N THR A 30 4.44 9.46 12.06
CA THR A 30 4.15 8.45 11.03
C THR A 30 2.78 8.73 10.43
N LEU A 31 2.74 9.00 9.14
CA LEU A 31 1.49 9.26 8.41
C LEU A 31 1.12 8.01 7.61
N LEU A 32 -0.01 7.40 7.92
CA LEU A 32 -0.52 6.24 7.19
C LEU A 32 -1.58 6.68 6.18
N ILE A 33 -1.29 6.46 4.91
CA ILE A 33 -2.18 6.78 3.79
C ILE A 33 -2.66 5.46 3.19
N ALA A 34 -3.86 5.04 3.56
CA ALA A 34 -4.47 3.82 3.06
C ALA A 34 -5.39 4.16 1.89
N GLN A 35 -5.14 3.54 0.73
CA GLN A 35 -5.91 3.81 -0.50
C GLN A 35 -7.40 3.65 -0.29
N ASP A 36 -7.83 2.56 0.37
CA ASP A 36 -9.25 2.30 0.58
C ASP A 36 -9.91 3.37 1.45
N THR A 37 -9.22 3.86 2.47
CA THR A 37 -9.72 4.94 3.32
C THR A 37 -9.92 6.23 2.51
N ILE A 38 -8.92 6.61 1.72
CA ILE A 38 -8.99 7.82 0.89
C ILE A 38 -10.11 7.70 -0.14
N ARG A 39 -10.08 6.61 -0.90
CA ARG A 39 -10.99 6.43 -2.04
C ARG A 39 -12.42 6.13 -1.61
N ARG A 40 -12.60 5.17 -0.72
CA ARG A 40 -13.93 4.67 -0.34
C ARG A 40 -14.59 5.51 0.74
N ASP A 41 -13.87 5.77 1.83
CA ASP A 41 -14.47 6.39 3.02
C ASP A 41 -14.52 7.90 2.91
N MET A 42 -13.44 8.53 2.45
CA MET A 42 -13.34 9.98 2.39
C MET A 42 -14.00 10.58 1.15
N LEU A 43 -13.80 9.98 -0.03
CA LEU A 43 -14.20 10.59 -1.31
C LEU A 43 -15.35 9.87 -2.01
N LYS A 44 -15.61 8.60 -1.69
CA LYS A 44 -16.57 7.77 -2.43
C LYS A 44 -16.23 7.71 -3.92
N GLU A 45 -14.96 7.66 -4.26
CA GLU A 45 -14.46 7.75 -5.62
C GLU A 45 -14.35 6.36 -6.26
N LYS A 46 -14.39 6.33 -7.60
CA LYS A 46 -14.24 5.11 -8.39
C LYS A 46 -12.77 4.88 -8.74
N VAL A 47 -12.44 3.61 -9.02
CA VAL A 47 -11.11 3.24 -9.53
C VAL A 47 -11.12 3.49 -11.04
N GLU A 48 -10.69 4.67 -11.43
CA GLU A 48 -10.62 5.07 -12.86
C GLU A 48 -9.48 6.08 -13.03
N PRO A 49 -8.96 6.23 -14.26
CA PRO A 49 -7.90 7.21 -14.51
C PRO A 49 -8.36 8.61 -14.10
N GLY A 50 -7.46 9.35 -13.43
CA GLY A 50 -7.72 10.72 -13.01
C GLY A 50 -8.66 10.86 -11.84
N ASN A 51 -8.97 9.78 -11.10
CA ASN A 51 -9.82 9.88 -9.93
C ASN A 51 -9.18 10.76 -8.84
N LEU A 52 -10.02 11.44 -8.05
CA LEU A 52 -9.55 12.45 -7.09
C LEU A 52 -8.76 11.89 -5.93
N SER A 53 -8.82 10.57 -5.68
CA SER A 53 -7.99 9.96 -4.64
C SER A 53 -6.51 10.06 -4.95
N ILE A 54 -6.15 10.19 -6.24
CA ILE A 54 -4.76 10.41 -6.67
C ILE A 54 -4.26 11.75 -6.11
N ASP A 55 -5.01 12.81 -6.32
CA ASP A 55 -4.63 14.16 -5.87
C ASP A 55 -4.56 14.24 -4.35
N LEU A 56 -5.53 13.65 -3.66
CA LEU A 56 -5.56 13.69 -2.19
C LEU A 56 -4.41 12.87 -1.59
N THR A 57 -4.14 11.69 -2.15
CA THR A 57 -3.01 10.86 -1.71
C THR A 57 -1.69 11.62 -1.86
N GLU A 58 -1.50 12.25 -3.01
CA GLU A 58 -0.29 13.03 -3.27
C GLU A 58 -0.17 14.22 -2.32
N SER A 59 -1.26 14.93 -2.08
CA SER A 59 -1.28 16.06 -1.14
C SER A 59 -0.92 15.64 0.28
N LEU A 60 -1.45 14.51 0.74
CA LEU A 60 -1.13 13.98 2.07
C LEU A 60 0.34 13.57 2.17
N ALA A 61 0.87 12.93 1.13
CA ALA A 61 2.28 12.55 1.11
C ALA A 61 3.19 13.78 1.10
N CYS A 62 2.84 14.82 0.36
CA CYS A 62 3.59 16.08 0.37
C CYS A 62 3.57 16.73 1.76
N PHE A 63 2.42 16.71 2.42
CA PHE A 63 2.32 17.19 3.80
C PHE A 63 3.30 16.44 4.71
N GLY A 64 3.33 15.11 4.61
CA GLY A 64 4.26 14.30 5.39
C GLY A 64 5.72 14.62 5.08
N TYR A 65 6.04 14.86 3.81
CA TYR A 65 7.38 15.24 3.39
C TYR A 65 7.80 16.58 4.02
N GLU A 66 6.92 17.56 3.98
CA GLU A 66 7.20 18.91 4.51
C GLU A 66 7.39 18.91 6.02
N HIS A 67 6.85 17.91 6.72
CA HIS A 67 6.93 17.81 8.18
C HIS A 67 7.93 16.77 8.66
N ASP A 68 8.78 16.26 7.77
CA ASP A 68 9.79 15.23 8.08
C ASP A 68 9.20 13.93 8.65
N PHE A 69 8.03 13.54 8.17
CA PHE A 69 7.34 12.33 8.63
C PHE A 69 7.85 11.07 7.92
N LEU A 70 7.63 9.93 8.57
CA LEU A 70 7.62 8.64 7.88
C LEU A 70 6.24 8.50 7.23
N VAL A 71 6.20 8.44 5.91
CA VAL A 71 4.95 8.34 5.16
C VAL A 71 4.80 6.89 4.68
N LEU A 72 3.72 6.24 5.10
CA LEU A 72 3.36 4.88 4.70
C LEU A 72 2.20 4.98 3.71
N VAL A 73 2.42 4.53 2.48
CA VAL A 73 1.39 4.51 1.43
C VAL A 73 1.08 3.05 1.14
N GLU A 74 -0.15 2.62 1.42
CA GLU A 74 -0.55 1.23 1.22
C GLU A 74 -1.82 1.12 0.40
N GLY A 75 -1.86 0.14 -0.46
CA GLY A 75 -3.03 -0.15 -1.27
C GLY A 75 -2.72 -0.98 -2.49
N PHE A 76 -3.74 -1.17 -3.28
CA PHE A 76 -3.63 -1.86 -4.55
C PHE A 76 -2.78 -1.05 -5.55
N TYR A 77 -3.14 0.21 -5.75
CA TYR A 77 -2.46 1.18 -6.63
C TYR A 77 -2.03 0.57 -7.97
N GLU A 78 -3.00 0.13 -8.76
CA GLU A 78 -2.75 -0.47 -10.07
C GLU A 78 -1.85 0.44 -10.91
N THR A 79 -0.83 -0.12 -11.54
CA THR A 79 0.16 0.65 -12.29
C THR A 79 -0.45 1.44 -13.44
N ASP A 80 -1.46 0.87 -14.11
CA ASP A 80 -2.12 1.53 -15.24
C ASP A 80 -2.89 2.81 -14.86
N ILE A 81 -3.17 3.00 -13.57
CA ILE A 81 -3.89 4.18 -13.07
C ILE A 81 -2.99 5.08 -12.23
N TYR A 82 -2.15 4.49 -11.39
CA TYR A 82 -1.45 5.21 -10.33
C TYR A 82 0.07 5.34 -10.52
N CYS A 83 0.65 4.75 -11.56
CA CYS A 83 2.12 4.74 -11.70
C CYS A 83 2.72 6.15 -11.72
N HIS A 84 2.08 7.10 -12.41
CA HIS A 84 2.61 8.46 -12.50
C HIS A 84 2.64 9.16 -11.14
N MET A 85 1.60 8.96 -10.33
CA MET A 85 1.59 9.51 -8.96
C MET A 85 2.72 8.91 -8.13
N LEU A 86 2.89 7.59 -8.19
CA LEU A 86 3.94 6.90 -7.42
C LEU A 86 5.34 7.34 -7.88
N GLU A 87 5.53 7.56 -9.17
CA GLU A 87 6.79 8.10 -9.70
C GLU A 87 7.07 9.53 -9.20
N ARG A 88 6.05 10.38 -9.14
CA ARG A 88 6.19 11.72 -8.58
C ARG A 88 6.58 11.68 -7.11
N LEU A 89 5.97 10.79 -6.34
CA LEU A 89 6.33 10.60 -4.93
C LEU A 89 7.77 10.10 -4.79
N ARG A 90 8.16 9.15 -5.63
CA ARG A 90 9.54 8.68 -5.66
C ARG A 90 10.53 9.80 -5.94
N THR A 91 10.20 10.67 -6.87
CA THR A 91 11.04 11.85 -7.18
C THR A 91 11.14 12.79 -5.98
N LEU A 92 10.03 13.04 -5.30
CA LEU A 92 9.99 13.94 -4.16
C LEU A 92 10.83 13.44 -2.98
N PHE A 93 10.65 12.17 -2.62
CA PHE A 93 11.36 11.58 -1.48
C PHE A 93 12.78 11.10 -1.83
N GLY A 94 13.06 10.92 -3.11
CA GLY A 94 14.39 10.53 -3.59
C GLY A 94 14.86 9.19 -3.02
N PRO A 95 16.14 9.09 -2.59
CA PRO A 95 16.68 7.84 -2.08
C PRO A 95 16.05 7.37 -0.77
N GLN A 96 15.20 8.18 -0.14
CA GLN A 96 14.44 7.80 1.05
C GLN A 96 13.14 7.06 0.71
N THR A 97 12.96 6.64 -0.55
CA THR A 97 11.78 5.89 -1.00
C THR A 97 12.07 4.39 -0.99
N LEU A 98 11.22 3.64 -0.31
CA LEU A 98 11.28 2.18 -0.29
C LEU A 98 9.92 1.64 -0.77
N ALA A 99 9.93 0.80 -1.78
CA ALA A 99 8.71 0.20 -2.33
C ALA A 99 8.75 -1.32 -2.17
N TYR A 100 7.63 -1.87 -1.73
CA TYR A 100 7.45 -3.31 -1.52
C TYR A 100 6.18 -3.77 -2.22
N TYR A 101 6.16 -5.03 -2.64
CA TYR A 101 5.01 -5.63 -3.30
C TYR A 101 4.72 -7.00 -2.69
N TYR A 102 3.45 -7.24 -2.34
CA TYR A 102 2.99 -8.57 -1.92
C TYR A 102 2.63 -9.37 -3.15
N ASP A 103 3.45 -10.35 -3.49
CA ASP A 103 3.29 -11.21 -4.65
C ASP A 103 2.70 -12.56 -4.22
N LEU A 104 1.40 -12.56 -3.97
CA LEU A 104 0.65 -13.75 -3.58
C LEU A 104 -0.12 -14.31 -4.76
N THR A 105 -0.37 -15.63 -4.76
CA THR A 105 -1.33 -16.21 -5.67
C THR A 105 -2.74 -15.81 -5.26
N PHE A 106 -3.68 -15.92 -6.19
CA PHE A 106 -5.09 -15.64 -5.88
C PHE A 106 -5.60 -16.54 -4.74
N GLU A 107 -5.26 -17.81 -4.75
CA GLU A 107 -5.67 -18.77 -3.73
C GLU A 107 -5.13 -18.41 -2.35
N GLU A 108 -3.88 -17.98 -2.27
CA GLU A 108 -3.26 -17.53 -1.02
C GLU A 108 -3.96 -16.30 -0.47
N ALA A 109 -4.28 -15.33 -1.34
CA ALA A 109 -4.98 -14.12 -0.94
C ALA A 109 -6.40 -14.41 -0.47
N VAL A 110 -7.09 -15.35 -1.10
CA VAL A 110 -8.43 -15.76 -0.67
C VAL A 110 -8.37 -16.38 0.73
N ARG A 111 -7.37 -17.21 1.01
CA ARG A 111 -7.19 -17.77 2.35
C ARG A 111 -6.97 -16.69 3.40
N HIS A 112 -6.13 -15.70 3.09
CA HIS A 112 -5.90 -14.56 3.99
C HIS A 112 -7.18 -13.77 4.23
N HIS A 113 -7.95 -13.54 3.18
CA HIS A 113 -9.22 -12.82 3.30
C HIS A 113 -10.22 -13.56 4.18
N GLN A 114 -10.32 -14.88 4.05
CA GLN A 114 -11.25 -15.70 4.84
C GLN A 114 -10.92 -15.72 6.33
N THR A 115 -9.65 -15.50 6.71
CA THR A 115 -9.23 -15.48 8.11
C THR A 115 -9.36 -14.12 8.76
N ARG A 116 -9.70 -13.07 8.00
CA ARG A 116 -9.81 -11.71 8.52
C ARG A 116 -11.18 -11.49 9.14
N SER A 117 -11.20 -10.68 10.21
CA SER A 117 -12.44 -10.32 10.91
C SER A 117 -13.36 -9.44 10.06
N LYS A 118 -12.83 -8.73 9.06
CA LYS A 118 -13.59 -7.85 8.16
C LYS A 118 -13.77 -8.47 6.78
N LYS A 119 -14.30 -9.67 6.72
CA LYS A 119 -14.51 -10.38 5.45
C LYS A 119 -15.81 -10.02 4.74
N VAL A 120 -16.56 -9.04 5.27
CA VAL A 120 -17.87 -8.68 4.77
C VAL A 120 -17.86 -7.68 3.61
N ASP A 121 -16.73 -7.01 3.35
CA ASP A 121 -16.67 -5.92 2.38
C ASP A 121 -16.71 -6.41 0.93
N PHE A 122 -16.19 -7.60 0.64
CA PHE A 122 -16.18 -8.16 -0.71
C PHE A 122 -15.95 -9.68 -0.67
N SER A 123 -16.43 -10.37 -1.70
CA SER A 123 -16.36 -11.83 -1.85
C SER A 123 -15.10 -12.25 -2.61
N PRO A 124 -14.73 -13.55 -2.57
CA PRO A 124 -13.67 -14.06 -3.44
C PRO A 124 -13.93 -13.81 -4.94
N ALA A 125 -15.20 -13.81 -5.38
CA ALA A 125 -15.54 -13.47 -6.76
C ALA A 125 -15.18 -12.02 -7.08
N ASP A 126 -15.40 -11.09 -6.14
CA ASP A 126 -15.00 -9.70 -6.29
C ASP A 126 -13.49 -9.57 -6.37
N MET A 127 -12.76 -10.29 -5.50
CA MET A 127 -11.30 -10.32 -5.51
C MET A 127 -10.77 -10.78 -6.86
N LYS A 128 -11.36 -11.84 -7.43
CA LYS A 128 -10.93 -12.37 -8.73
C LYS A 128 -11.15 -11.36 -9.85
N ARG A 129 -12.26 -10.66 -9.82
CA ARG A 129 -12.59 -9.64 -10.81
C ARG A 129 -11.59 -8.49 -10.83
N TRP A 130 -11.04 -8.13 -9.65
CA TRP A 130 -10.06 -7.04 -9.50
C TRP A 130 -8.61 -7.50 -9.53
N TRP A 131 -8.37 -8.81 -9.60
CA TRP A 131 -7.04 -9.39 -9.46
C TRP A 131 -6.11 -8.99 -10.60
N LYS A 132 -4.88 -8.61 -10.24
CA LYS A 132 -3.80 -8.36 -11.19
C LYS A 132 -2.58 -9.17 -10.79
N GLU A 133 -2.03 -9.92 -11.74
CA GLU A 133 -0.82 -10.73 -11.55
C GLU A 133 0.42 -9.84 -11.67
N CYS A 134 1.32 -9.96 -10.70
CA CYS A 134 2.67 -9.37 -10.79
C CYS A 134 2.68 -7.92 -11.28
N ASP A 135 1.84 -7.08 -10.69
CA ASP A 135 1.70 -5.68 -11.11
C ASP A 135 2.83 -4.81 -10.54
N PHE A 136 4.06 -5.11 -10.92
CA PHE A 136 5.26 -4.45 -10.40
C PHE A 136 5.47 -3.05 -10.99
N LEU A 137 6.04 -2.16 -10.17
CA LEU A 137 6.51 -0.84 -10.64
C LEU A 137 7.85 -0.96 -11.37
N GLY A 138 8.65 -1.95 -11.03
CA GLY A 138 9.99 -2.16 -11.59
C GLY A 138 11.12 -1.64 -10.72
N TRP A 139 10.79 -0.98 -9.60
CA TRP A 139 11.78 -0.42 -8.67
C TRP A 139 11.49 -0.79 -7.21
N GLU A 140 10.77 -1.87 -7.00
CA GLU A 140 10.57 -2.42 -5.65
C GLU A 140 11.91 -2.88 -5.07
N VAL A 141 12.13 -2.60 -3.78
CA VAL A 141 13.34 -3.08 -3.09
C VAL A 141 13.20 -4.55 -2.68
N ALA A 142 11.97 -5.03 -2.49
CA ALA A 142 11.69 -6.42 -2.16
C ALA A 142 10.25 -6.77 -2.47
N THR A 143 9.98 -8.07 -2.60
CA THR A 143 8.63 -8.61 -2.69
C THR A 143 8.40 -9.52 -1.50
N PHE A 144 7.16 -9.60 -1.05
CA PHE A 144 6.74 -10.53 -0.01
C PHE A 144 5.84 -11.58 -0.62
N THR A 145 6.00 -12.83 -0.18
CA THR A 145 5.21 -13.96 -0.67
C THR A 145 4.45 -14.58 0.51
N ASP A 146 3.69 -15.65 0.26
CA ASP A 146 3.01 -16.40 1.30
C ASP A 146 3.99 -17.04 2.30
N GLN A 147 5.26 -17.15 1.92
CA GLN A 147 6.31 -17.65 2.81
C GLN A 147 6.76 -16.61 3.84
N ASP A 148 6.45 -15.35 3.63
CA ASP A 148 6.81 -14.27 4.54
C ASP A 148 5.68 -14.03 5.54
N SER A 149 6.00 -14.11 6.82
CA SER A 149 5.05 -13.79 7.88
C SER A 149 4.93 -12.27 8.02
N LEU A 150 3.92 -11.82 8.76
CA LEU A 150 3.80 -10.40 9.13
C LEU A 150 5.06 -9.91 9.85
N GLU A 151 5.65 -10.76 10.70
CA GLU A 151 6.88 -10.41 11.42
C GLU A 151 8.07 -10.26 10.47
N ASP A 152 8.20 -11.16 9.48
CA ASP A 152 9.27 -11.07 8.49
C ASP A 152 9.18 -9.76 7.70
N ALA A 153 7.99 -9.42 7.23
CA ALA A 153 7.75 -8.19 6.49
C ALA A 153 8.03 -6.95 7.36
N PHE A 154 7.62 -7.00 8.62
CA PHE A 154 7.88 -5.93 9.58
C PHE A 154 9.37 -5.74 9.79
N GLN A 155 10.14 -6.80 9.99
CA GLN A 155 11.58 -6.74 10.20
C GLN A 155 12.29 -6.16 8.96
N GLU A 156 11.89 -6.55 7.77
CA GLU A 156 12.47 -6.02 6.53
C GLU A 156 12.27 -4.50 6.43
N ASN A 157 11.08 -4.02 6.74
CA ASN A 157 10.76 -2.60 6.69
C ASN A 157 11.44 -1.79 7.80
N SER A 158 11.54 -2.34 8.99
CA SER A 158 12.06 -1.61 10.14
C SER A 158 13.58 -1.47 10.15
N LYS A 159 14.30 -2.26 9.36
CA LYS A 159 15.77 -2.17 9.22
C LYS A 159 16.21 -0.95 8.40
N LYS A 160 15.34 -0.40 7.63
CA LYS A 160 15.62 0.67 6.65
C LYS A 160 14.95 1.96 7.04
#